data_0c49bc58a0cbbf925955c51d772c31e7
#
_entry.id   0c49bc58a0cbbf925955c51d772c31e7
#
_cell.length_a   1.000
_cell.length_b   1.000
_cell.length_c   1.000
_cell.angle_alpha   90.00
_cell.angle_beta   90.00
_cell.angle_gamma   90.00
#
_symmetry.space_group_name_H-M   'P 1'
#
loop_
_entity.id
_entity.type
_entity.pdbx_description
1 polymer ?
#
loop_
_entity_poly.entity_id
_entity_poly.type
_entity_poly.pdbx_seq_one_letter_code
_entity_poly.pdbx_strand_id
1 'polypeptide(L)'
;MDYNNLRENLAARFSKYAQDLSELTKMASKSDIINPKLYEKYDVKRGLRDVNGNGVVCGLTEISEIQAFGKEADGNKVPIDGQLYYRGISIRDLVAGEIGRRFAFEEASFLLLFGHLPTQAHLERFREILADFRSLPPSFVRDIIMKAPSRDMMNMLARCVLSLYSYDPRPDDVSKKNVLRQSLQLIAQFPLLAVYSQKAYAYYHSDASLFIHKPQKNLSTAENILYMLRDDCKFTALEAEVLDLCLVLHAEHGGGNNSTFTTHVVTSSGTDTYSAVAGWLGSLEGAQH
;
A
#
# COMPACT_ATOMS: atom_id res chain seq x y z
N MET A 1 16.46 -7.95 25.46
CA MET A 1 17.53 -7.16 24.80
C MET A 1 16.90 -5.82 24.49
N ASP A 2 17.42 -4.75 25.06
CA ASP A 2 16.86 -3.41 24.87
C ASP A 2 17.17 -2.97 23.43
N TYR A 3 16.11 -2.63 22.67
CA TYR A 3 16.20 -2.21 21.27
C TYR A 3 17.07 -0.95 21.09
N ASN A 4 17.01 -0.03 22.04
CA ASN A 4 17.84 1.17 22.02
C ASN A 4 19.31 0.83 22.18
N ASN A 5 19.65 -0.10 23.06
CA ASN A 5 21.02 -0.57 23.27
C ASN A 5 21.59 -1.26 22.01
N LEU A 6 20.77 -2.01 21.26
CA LEU A 6 21.19 -2.60 19.99
C LEU A 6 21.53 -1.53 18.93
N ARG A 7 20.69 -0.48 18.82
CA ARG A 7 20.94 0.63 17.87
C ARG A 7 22.19 1.42 18.21
N GLU A 8 22.41 1.72 19.50
CA GLU A 8 23.61 2.41 19.95
C GLU A 8 24.88 1.61 19.68
N ASN A 9 24.85 0.30 19.92
CA ASN A 9 25.94 -0.61 19.60
C ASN A 9 26.23 -0.67 18.09
N LEU A 10 25.21 -0.67 17.25
CA LEU A 10 25.38 -0.62 15.80
C LEU A 10 25.95 0.72 15.35
N ALA A 11 25.45 1.84 15.89
CA ALA A 11 25.97 3.18 15.59
C ALA A 11 27.46 3.32 16.00
N ALA A 12 27.85 2.81 17.16
CA ALA A 12 29.24 2.79 17.60
C ALA A 12 30.13 1.93 16.68
N ARG A 13 29.62 0.80 16.18
CA ARG A 13 30.36 -0.03 15.21
C ARG A 13 30.59 0.71 13.89
N PHE A 14 29.58 1.41 13.37
CA PHE A 14 29.71 2.20 12.13
C PHE A 14 30.67 3.37 12.33
N SER A 15 30.63 4.04 13.48
CA SER A 15 31.56 5.13 13.83
C SER A 15 33.00 4.70 13.78
N LYS A 16 33.33 3.48 14.20
CA LYS A 16 34.66 2.92 14.16
C LYS A 16 35.27 2.86 12.75
N TYR A 17 34.43 2.65 11.74
CA TYR A 17 34.88 2.52 10.35
C TYR A 17 34.53 3.75 9.49
N ALA A 18 34.19 4.90 10.10
CA ALA A 18 33.75 6.09 9.39
C ALA A 18 34.76 6.59 8.36
N GLN A 19 36.06 6.55 8.70
CA GLN A 19 37.13 6.96 7.78
C GLN A 19 37.29 5.98 6.63
N ASP A 20 37.32 4.68 6.90
CA ASP A 20 37.45 3.62 5.89
C ASP A 20 36.25 3.67 4.92
N LEU A 21 35.02 3.84 5.46
CA LEU A 21 33.82 3.98 4.65
C LEU A 21 33.86 5.23 3.76
N SER A 22 34.42 6.34 4.25
CA SER A 22 34.62 7.55 3.45
C SER A 22 35.58 7.31 2.28
N GLU A 23 36.68 6.61 2.50
CA GLU A 23 37.64 6.26 1.44
C GLU A 23 37.04 5.28 0.43
N LEU A 24 36.38 4.23 0.90
CA LEU A 24 35.68 3.27 0.06
C LEU A 24 34.58 3.95 -0.78
N THR A 25 33.84 4.88 -0.21
CA THR A 25 32.80 5.66 -0.93
C THR A 25 33.44 6.48 -2.05
N LYS A 26 34.61 7.13 -1.80
CA LYS A 26 35.34 7.87 -2.84
C LYS A 26 35.82 6.95 -3.99
N MET A 27 36.25 5.73 -3.64
CA MET A 27 36.66 4.75 -4.65
C MET A 27 35.44 4.28 -5.46
N ALA A 28 34.35 3.94 -4.81
CA ALA A 28 33.11 3.53 -5.48
C ALA A 28 32.58 4.63 -6.41
N SER A 29 32.56 5.88 -5.95
CA SER A 29 32.08 7.02 -6.74
C SER A 29 32.89 7.30 -8.00
N LYS A 30 34.15 6.84 -8.07
CA LYS A 30 34.98 6.96 -9.29
C LYS A 30 34.59 5.91 -10.35
N SER A 31 34.09 4.77 -9.93
CA SER A 31 33.66 3.67 -10.82
C SER A 31 32.18 3.70 -11.17
N ASP A 32 31.40 4.56 -10.53
CA ASP A 32 29.94 4.67 -10.69
C ASP A 32 29.55 5.84 -11.62
N ILE A 33 30.39 6.16 -12.60
CA ILE A 33 30.14 7.25 -13.56
C ILE A 33 29.70 6.69 -14.90
N ILE A 34 28.41 6.82 -15.20
CA ILE A 34 27.86 6.59 -16.53
C ILE A 34 27.79 7.93 -17.27
N ASN A 35 28.38 8.01 -18.47
CA ASN A 35 28.31 9.22 -19.28
C ASN A 35 26.85 9.54 -19.62
N PRO A 36 26.33 10.72 -19.24
CA PRO A 36 24.92 11.09 -19.48
C PRO A 36 24.48 11.00 -20.94
N LYS A 37 25.37 11.23 -21.90
CA LYS A 37 25.10 11.12 -23.33
C LYS A 37 24.70 9.69 -23.76
N LEU A 38 25.03 8.67 -22.97
CA LEU A 38 24.65 7.29 -23.26
C LEU A 38 23.15 7.08 -23.05
N TYR A 39 22.51 7.82 -22.14
CA TYR A 39 21.06 7.75 -21.94
C TYR A 39 20.28 8.19 -23.19
N GLU A 40 20.73 9.26 -23.85
CA GLU A 40 20.17 9.70 -25.14
C GLU A 40 20.50 8.72 -26.27
N LYS A 41 21.77 8.31 -26.37
CA LYS A 41 22.23 7.39 -27.42
C LYS A 41 21.49 6.07 -27.45
N TYR A 42 21.16 5.51 -26.28
CA TYR A 42 20.48 4.21 -26.14
C TYR A 42 18.99 4.34 -25.83
N ASP A 43 18.42 5.55 -25.85
CA ASP A 43 17.03 5.82 -25.50
C ASP A 43 16.62 5.17 -24.16
N VAL A 44 17.49 5.31 -23.16
CA VAL A 44 17.31 4.68 -21.84
C VAL A 44 16.17 5.34 -21.08
N LYS A 45 15.24 4.52 -20.60
CA LYS A 45 14.15 4.99 -19.75
C LYS A 45 14.59 4.97 -18.27
N ARG A 46 14.06 5.90 -17.48
CA ARG A 46 14.23 5.93 -16.04
C ARG A 46 12.90 5.54 -15.38
N GLY A 47 12.73 4.25 -15.13
CA GLY A 47 11.45 3.70 -14.68
C GLY A 47 10.34 4.02 -15.69
N LEU A 48 9.31 4.74 -15.25
CA LEU A 48 8.15 5.14 -16.06
C LEU A 48 8.34 6.47 -16.82
N ARG A 49 9.56 7.02 -16.90
CA ARG A 49 9.87 8.29 -17.54
C ARG A 49 10.97 8.15 -18.58
N ASP A 50 10.82 8.87 -19.70
CA ASP A 50 11.91 9.09 -20.67
C ASP A 50 12.88 10.18 -20.19
N VAL A 51 13.91 10.49 -20.99
CA VAL A 51 14.92 11.52 -20.68
C VAL A 51 14.31 12.94 -20.55
N ASN A 52 13.16 13.17 -21.17
CA ASN A 52 12.45 14.45 -21.15
C ASN A 52 11.38 14.51 -20.04
N GLY A 53 11.25 13.46 -19.22
CA GLY A 53 10.26 13.36 -18.17
C GLY A 53 8.86 12.92 -18.64
N ASN A 54 8.68 12.57 -19.93
CA ASN A 54 7.41 12.06 -20.43
C ASN A 54 7.13 10.65 -19.92
N GLY A 55 5.86 10.32 -19.75
CA GLY A 55 5.42 8.99 -19.36
C GLY A 55 5.73 7.93 -20.42
N VAL A 56 6.11 6.75 -19.96
CA VAL A 56 6.38 5.56 -20.81
C VAL A 56 5.20 4.61 -20.74
N VAL A 57 4.70 4.16 -21.88
CA VAL A 57 3.68 3.10 -21.92
C VAL A 57 4.34 1.78 -21.58
N CYS A 58 3.99 1.19 -20.43
CA CYS A 58 4.56 -0.07 -19.95
C CYS A 58 3.53 -1.17 -19.70
N GLY A 59 2.25 -0.92 -20.00
CA GLY A 59 1.19 -1.91 -19.85
C GLY A 59 -0.19 -1.31 -20.13
N LEU A 60 -1.20 -2.17 -20.06
CA LEU A 60 -2.61 -1.83 -20.18
C LEU A 60 -3.35 -2.25 -18.91
N THR A 61 -4.35 -1.49 -18.51
CA THR A 61 -5.25 -1.80 -17.40
C THR A 61 -6.68 -1.43 -17.76
N GLU A 62 -7.65 -2.22 -17.28
CA GLU A 62 -9.07 -1.92 -17.32
C GLU A 62 -9.62 -1.57 -15.92
N ILE A 63 -8.73 -1.51 -14.90
CA ILE A 63 -9.13 -1.31 -13.50
C ILE A 63 -9.49 0.14 -13.25
N SER A 64 -8.68 1.07 -13.76
CA SER A 64 -8.86 2.50 -13.56
C SER A 64 -8.32 3.31 -14.72
N GLU A 65 -8.84 4.52 -14.87
CA GLU A 65 -8.37 5.51 -15.85
C GLU A 65 -8.24 6.85 -15.17
N ILE A 66 -7.12 7.55 -15.44
CA ILE A 66 -6.92 8.94 -15.06
C ILE A 66 -6.81 9.79 -16.32
N GLN A 67 -7.61 10.84 -16.40
CA GLN A 67 -7.57 11.82 -17.47
C GLN A 67 -7.17 13.18 -16.89
N ALA A 68 -5.97 13.65 -17.26
CA ALA A 68 -5.44 14.96 -16.89
C ALA A 68 -5.33 15.91 -18.10
N PHE A 69 -5.51 15.38 -19.31
CA PHE A 69 -5.39 16.13 -20.56
C PHE A 69 -6.55 15.78 -21.50
N GLY A 70 -7.14 16.81 -22.08
CA GLY A 70 -8.04 16.74 -23.22
C GLY A 70 -7.29 16.94 -24.55
N LYS A 71 -8.02 16.90 -25.67
CA LYS A 71 -7.52 17.28 -26.99
C LYS A 71 -8.36 18.42 -27.54
N GLU A 72 -7.72 19.46 -28.03
CA GLU A 72 -8.39 20.50 -28.82
C GLU A 72 -8.67 20.03 -30.24
N ALA A 73 -9.46 20.84 -30.99
CA ALA A 73 -9.84 20.52 -32.36
C ALA A 73 -8.63 20.36 -33.31
N ASP A 74 -7.51 21.00 -32.99
CA ASP A 74 -6.23 20.91 -33.73
C ASP A 74 -5.36 19.71 -33.29
N GLY A 75 -5.84 18.89 -32.33
CA GLY A 75 -5.15 17.72 -31.82
C GLY A 75 -4.15 17.97 -30.69
N ASN A 76 -3.94 19.23 -30.31
CA ASN A 76 -3.06 19.58 -29.20
C ASN A 76 -3.63 19.12 -27.86
N LYS A 77 -2.73 18.65 -26.97
CA LYS A 77 -3.10 18.28 -25.59
C LYS A 77 -3.25 19.54 -24.74
N VAL A 78 -4.39 19.67 -24.07
CA VAL A 78 -4.65 20.75 -23.11
C VAL A 78 -4.95 20.15 -21.73
N PRO A 79 -4.46 20.77 -20.64
CA PRO A 79 -4.83 20.35 -19.29
C PRO A 79 -6.34 20.46 -19.08
N ILE A 80 -6.93 19.47 -18.45
CA ILE A 80 -8.34 19.49 -18.02
C ILE A 80 -8.39 19.21 -16.52
N ASP A 81 -9.56 19.47 -15.91
CA ASP A 81 -9.81 19.00 -14.54
C ASP A 81 -9.57 17.49 -14.47
N GLY A 82 -8.76 17.07 -13.50
CA GLY A 82 -8.43 15.66 -13.31
C GLY A 82 -9.69 14.81 -13.12
N GLN A 83 -9.79 13.73 -13.87
CA GLN A 83 -10.88 12.78 -13.79
C GLN A 83 -10.31 11.40 -13.48
N LEU A 84 -10.97 10.69 -12.56
CA LEU A 84 -10.63 9.32 -12.16
C LEU A 84 -11.87 8.44 -12.37
N TYR A 85 -11.66 7.29 -12.98
CA TYR A 85 -12.68 6.29 -13.22
C TYR A 85 -12.24 4.95 -12.63
N TYR A 86 -13.15 4.27 -11.93
CA TYR A 86 -13.00 2.89 -11.47
C TYR A 86 -13.85 2.00 -12.34
N ARG A 87 -13.23 1.09 -13.10
CA ARG A 87 -13.95 0.20 -14.03
C ARG A 87 -14.96 0.93 -14.93
N GLY A 88 -14.59 2.14 -15.38
CA GLY A 88 -15.42 2.98 -16.25
C GLY A 88 -16.46 3.83 -15.53
N ILE A 89 -16.62 3.72 -14.21
CA ILE A 89 -17.51 4.55 -13.41
C ILE A 89 -16.71 5.74 -12.84
N SER A 90 -17.24 6.97 -13.03
CA SER A 90 -16.60 8.17 -12.49
C SER A 90 -16.51 8.08 -10.96
N ILE A 91 -15.35 8.45 -10.40
CA ILE A 91 -15.19 8.52 -8.94
C ILE A 91 -16.19 9.50 -8.29
N ARG A 92 -16.58 10.57 -9.00
CA ARG A 92 -17.58 11.53 -8.51
C ARG A 92 -18.95 10.86 -8.36
N ASP A 93 -19.35 10.02 -9.33
CA ASP A 93 -20.60 9.30 -9.28
C ASP A 93 -20.60 8.21 -8.20
N LEU A 94 -19.46 7.50 -8.05
CA LEU A 94 -19.29 6.54 -6.96
C LEU A 94 -19.46 7.20 -5.60
N VAL A 95 -18.72 8.28 -5.34
CA VAL A 95 -18.80 9.01 -4.07
C VAL A 95 -20.19 9.58 -3.83
N ALA A 96 -20.83 10.18 -4.85
CA ALA A 96 -22.18 10.72 -4.72
C ALA A 96 -23.21 9.62 -4.41
N GLY A 97 -23.02 8.42 -4.96
CA GLY A 97 -23.88 7.26 -4.71
C GLY A 97 -23.71 6.65 -3.30
N GLU A 98 -22.60 6.93 -2.63
CA GLU A 98 -22.24 6.34 -1.32
C GLU A 98 -22.53 7.27 -0.13
N ILE A 99 -22.82 8.57 -0.38
CA ILE A 99 -23.16 9.52 0.70
C ILE A 99 -24.35 9.01 1.51
N GLY A 100 -24.18 8.94 2.85
CA GLY A 100 -25.19 8.43 3.77
C GLY A 100 -25.31 6.89 3.78
N ARG A 101 -24.49 6.17 3.02
CA ARG A 101 -24.43 4.71 3.01
C ARG A 101 -23.25 4.19 3.86
N ARG A 102 -23.36 2.93 4.26
CA ARG A 102 -22.32 2.19 4.96
C ARG A 102 -21.63 1.24 4.00
N PHE A 103 -20.36 0.97 4.18
CA PHE A 103 -19.58 -0.02 3.42
C PHE A 103 -19.17 0.42 2.01
N ALA A 104 -19.00 1.73 1.80
CA ALA A 104 -18.57 2.30 0.52
C ALA A 104 -17.21 1.72 0.07
N PHE A 105 -16.26 1.55 0.98
CA PHE A 105 -14.96 0.95 0.67
C PHE A 105 -15.06 -0.51 0.26
N GLU A 106 -15.91 -1.29 0.94
CA GLU A 106 -16.16 -2.69 0.57
C GLU A 106 -16.80 -2.79 -0.82
N GLU A 107 -17.74 -1.89 -1.15
CA GLU A 107 -18.37 -1.84 -2.49
C GLU A 107 -17.36 -1.44 -3.58
N ALA A 108 -16.53 -0.41 -3.34
CA ALA A 108 -15.47 -0.01 -4.25
C ALA A 108 -14.41 -1.12 -4.41
N SER A 109 -14.03 -1.80 -3.34
CA SER A 109 -13.12 -2.95 -3.39
C SER A 109 -13.67 -4.09 -4.24
N PHE A 110 -14.96 -4.38 -4.11
CA PHE A 110 -15.64 -5.37 -4.95
C PHE A 110 -15.64 -4.95 -6.43
N LEU A 111 -15.97 -3.69 -6.72
CA LEU A 111 -15.95 -3.15 -8.08
C LEU A 111 -14.56 -3.29 -8.72
N LEU A 112 -13.51 -2.88 -8.03
CA LEU A 112 -12.14 -2.95 -8.54
C LEU A 112 -11.69 -4.39 -8.81
N LEU A 113 -12.03 -5.33 -7.93
CA LEU A 113 -11.65 -6.75 -8.05
C LEU A 113 -12.45 -7.48 -9.14
N PHE A 114 -13.76 -7.24 -9.23
CA PHE A 114 -14.67 -8.06 -10.06
C PHE A 114 -15.23 -7.33 -11.28
N GLY A 115 -14.98 -6.03 -11.43
CA GLY A 115 -15.30 -5.26 -12.64
C GLY A 115 -16.73 -4.73 -12.72
N HIS A 116 -17.55 -4.93 -11.69
CA HIS A 116 -18.93 -4.43 -11.61
C HIS A 116 -19.33 -4.17 -10.16
N LEU A 117 -20.33 -3.32 -9.95
CA LEU A 117 -20.91 -3.08 -8.61
C LEU A 117 -21.58 -4.36 -8.09
N PRO A 118 -21.48 -4.65 -6.78
CA PRO A 118 -22.11 -5.81 -6.18
C PRO A 118 -23.64 -5.66 -6.13
N THR A 119 -24.35 -6.77 -6.25
CA THR A 119 -25.72 -6.84 -5.73
C THR A 119 -25.68 -6.82 -4.19
N GLN A 120 -26.81 -6.53 -3.54
CA GLN A 120 -26.90 -6.56 -2.08
C GLN A 120 -26.43 -7.90 -1.50
N ALA A 121 -26.83 -9.02 -2.09
CA ALA A 121 -26.40 -10.35 -1.65
C ALA A 121 -24.88 -10.59 -1.84
N HIS A 122 -24.31 -10.09 -2.95
CA HIS A 122 -22.86 -10.16 -3.17
C HIS A 122 -22.08 -9.32 -2.16
N LEU A 123 -22.55 -8.11 -1.86
CA LEU A 123 -21.92 -7.23 -0.88
C LEU A 123 -21.95 -7.84 0.52
N GLU A 124 -23.08 -8.37 0.95
CA GLU A 124 -23.22 -9.06 2.24
C GLU A 124 -22.24 -10.23 2.34
N ARG A 125 -22.20 -11.08 1.33
CA ARG A 125 -21.25 -12.21 1.31
C ARG A 125 -19.79 -11.79 1.30
N PHE A 126 -19.46 -10.75 0.54
CA PHE A 126 -18.11 -10.18 0.49
C PHE A 126 -17.67 -9.64 1.85
N ARG A 127 -18.56 -8.91 2.54
CA ARG A 127 -18.35 -8.40 3.89
C ARG A 127 -18.12 -9.51 4.91
N GLU A 128 -18.90 -10.59 4.86
CA GLU A 128 -18.70 -11.78 5.70
C GLU A 128 -17.30 -12.36 5.52
N ILE A 129 -16.86 -12.52 4.27
CA ILE A 129 -15.52 -13.04 3.95
C ILE A 129 -14.43 -12.12 4.53
N LEU A 130 -14.52 -10.81 4.31
CA LEU A 130 -13.58 -9.85 4.86
C LEU A 130 -13.58 -9.86 6.41
N ALA A 131 -14.76 -9.95 7.03
CA ALA A 131 -14.88 -10.03 8.49
C ALA A 131 -14.22 -11.29 9.07
N ASP A 132 -14.32 -12.43 8.40
CA ASP A 132 -13.69 -13.67 8.82
C ASP A 132 -12.16 -13.65 8.61
N PHE A 133 -11.67 -12.96 7.58
CA PHE A 133 -10.23 -12.78 7.33
C PHE A 133 -9.59 -11.67 8.16
N ARG A 134 -10.37 -10.86 8.86
CA ARG A 134 -9.92 -9.70 9.66
C ARG A 134 -9.31 -10.17 11.00
N SER A 135 -8.27 -10.97 10.92
CA SER A 135 -7.48 -11.43 12.07
C SER A 135 -6.04 -11.64 11.66
N LEU A 136 -5.13 -11.43 12.60
CA LEU A 136 -3.70 -11.74 12.41
C LEU A 136 -3.36 -13.09 13.04
N PRO A 137 -2.29 -13.75 12.60
CA PRO A 137 -1.83 -15.00 13.20
C PRO A 137 -1.57 -14.84 14.70
N PRO A 138 -1.67 -15.93 15.49
CA PRO A 138 -1.36 -15.90 16.92
C PRO A 138 0.03 -15.28 17.18
N SER A 139 0.13 -14.41 18.17
CA SER A 139 1.37 -13.73 18.57
C SER A 139 1.99 -12.77 17.54
N PHE A 140 1.42 -12.61 16.34
CA PHE A 140 1.96 -11.75 15.28
C PHE A 140 2.23 -10.32 15.75
N VAL A 141 1.28 -9.71 16.45
CA VAL A 141 1.42 -8.34 17.00
C VAL A 141 2.63 -8.27 17.93
N ARG A 142 2.75 -9.21 18.87
CA ARG A 142 3.86 -9.26 19.82
C ARG A 142 5.20 -9.49 19.14
N ASP A 143 5.28 -10.47 18.24
CA ASP A 143 6.56 -10.99 17.73
C ASP A 143 7.06 -10.25 16.49
N ILE A 144 6.17 -9.67 15.69
CA ILE A 144 6.53 -8.95 14.46
C ILE A 144 6.41 -7.43 14.67
N ILE A 145 5.29 -6.93 15.17
CA ILE A 145 5.03 -5.49 15.28
C ILE A 145 5.75 -4.90 16.49
N MET A 146 5.52 -5.46 17.68
CA MET A 146 6.02 -4.89 18.93
C MET A 146 7.51 -5.14 19.17
N LYS A 147 8.06 -6.23 18.66
CA LYS A 147 9.46 -6.64 18.93
C LYS A 147 10.49 -5.79 18.20
N ALA A 148 10.14 -5.20 17.07
CA ALA A 148 11.00 -4.32 16.28
C ALA A 148 10.21 -3.15 15.71
N PRO A 149 9.74 -2.20 16.55
CA PRO A 149 8.96 -1.07 16.08
C PRO A 149 9.80 -0.21 15.14
N SER A 150 9.20 0.24 14.04
CA SER A 150 9.84 1.14 13.08
C SER A 150 9.43 2.57 13.36
N ARG A 151 10.33 3.52 13.04
CA ARG A 151 9.97 4.94 12.96
C ARG A 151 9.27 5.27 11.64
N ASP A 152 9.43 4.40 10.65
CA ASP A 152 8.77 4.48 9.36
C ASP A 152 7.61 3.47 9.31
N MET A 153 6.39 3.99 9.12
CA MET A 153 5.16 3.19 9.11
C MET A 153 5.04 2.35 7.85
N MET A 154 5.50 2.86 6.70
CA MET A 154 5.45 2.12 5.44
C MET A 154 6.42 0.94 5.45
N ASN A 155 7.64 1.15 5.97
CA ASN A 155 8.60 0.07 6.21
C ASN A 155 8.03 -1.00 7.17
N MET A 156 7.32 -0.58 8.23
CA MET A 156 6.67 -1.53 9.13
C MET A 156 5.61 -2.36 8.40
N LEU A 157 4.78 -1.72 7.58
CA LEU A 157 3.76 -2.42 6.78
C LEU A 157 4.39 -3.43 5.81
N ALA A 158 5.44 -3.03 5.09
CA ALA A 158 6.15 -3.93 4.16
C ALA A 158 6.71 -5.16 4.87
N ARG A 159 7.33 -4.99 6.04
CA ARG A 159 7.84 -6.11 6.87
C ARG A 159 6.71 -7.01 7.38
N CYS A 160 5.60 -6.42 7.81
CA CYS A 160 4.45 -7.18 8.26
C CYS A 160 3.87 -8.03 7.13
N VAL A 161 3.68 -7.45 5.94
CA VAL A 161 3.18 -8.18 4.77
C VAL A 161 4.11 -9.32 4.41
N LEU A 162 5.41 -9.07 4.31
CA LEU A 162 6.38 -10.12 3.98
C LEU A 162 6.41 -11.23 5.05
N SER A 163 6.23 -10.88 6.32
CA SER A 163 6.19 -11.86 7.42
C SER A 163 4.95 -12.76 7.36
N LEU A 164 3.82 -12.28 6.81
CA LEU A 164 2.59 -13.08 6.65
C LEU A 164 2.78 -14.28 5.73
N TYR A 165 3.74 -14.22 4.79
CA TYR A 165 4.13 -15.36 3.95
C TYR A 165 4.36 -16.65 4.78
N SER A 166 5.09 -16.54 5.89
CA SER A 166 5.44 -17.67 6.74
C SER A 166 4.25 -18.31 7.48
N TYR A 167 3.10 -17.63 7.51
CA TYR A 167 1.88 -18.13 8.15
C TYR A 167 0.84 -18.63 7.14
N ASP A 168 1.10 -18.48 5.83
CA ASP A 168 0.20 -18.99 4.80
C ASP A 168 0.52 -20.48 4.51
N PRO A 169 -0.49 -21.36 4.51
CA PRO A 169 -0.26 -22.79 4.19
C PRO A 169 0.11 -23.05 2.73
N ARG A 170 -0.13 -22.08 1.81
CA ARG A 170 0.18 -22.20 0.38
C ARG A 170 0.68 -20.84 -0.16
N PRO A 171 1.82 -20.33 0.35
CA PRO A 171 2.27 -18.98 -0.02
C PRO A 171 2.67 -18.90 -1.50
N ASP A 172 3.27 -19.94 -2.08
CA ASP A 172 3.81 -19.98 -3.44
C ASP A 172 2.81 -20.43 -4.52
N ASP A 173 1.55 -20.70 -4.14
CA ASP A 173 0.51 -21.06 -5.10
C ASP A 173 0.00 -19.81 -5.79
N VAL A 174 0.50 -19.53 -6.99
CA VAL A 174 0.14 -18.39 -7.84
C VAL A 174 -1.12 -18.62 -8.69
N SER A 175 -1.90 -19.65 -8.43
CA SER A 175 -3.20 -19.84 -9.08
C SER A 175 -4.14 -18.67 -8.79
N LYS A 176 -4.97 -18.26 -9.77
CA LYS A 176 -5.93 -17.16 -9.60
C LYS A 176 -6.78 -17.29 -8.34
N LYS A 177 -7.21 -18.52 -8.00
CA LYS A 177 -8.01 -18.79 -6.81
C LYS A 177 -7.22 -18.49 -5.52
N ASN A 178 -5.96 -18.89 -5.45
CA ASN A 178 -5.14 -18.66 -4.26
C ASN A 178 -4.70 -17.20 -4.14
N VAL A 179 -4.30 -16.57 -5.24
CA VAL A 179 -3.97 -15.14 -5.28
C VAL A 179 -5.16 -14.29 -4.85
N LEU A 180 -6.38 -14.60 -5.31
CA LEU A 180 -7.59 -13.92 -4.85
C LEU A 180 -7.81 -14.11 -3.35
N ARG A 181 -7.65 -15.34 -2.82
CA ARG A 181 -7.75 -15.61 -1.38
C ARG A 181 -6.75 -14.76 -0.59
N GLN A 182 -5.49 -14.74 -1.00
CA GLN A 182 -4.42 -13.96 -0.36
C GLN A 182 -4.71 -12.45 -0.43
N SER A 183 -5.19 -11.96 -1.58
CA SER A 183 -5.57 -10.56 -1.75
C SER A 183 -6.72 -10.14 -0.82
N LEU A 184 -7.79 -10.95 -0.73
CA LEU A 184 -8.91 -10.69 0.19
C LEU A 184 -8.45 -10.71 1.66
N GLN A 185 -7.56 -11.64 2.00
CA GLN A 185 -6.97 -11.71 3.34
C GLN A 185 -6.13 -10.45 3.64
N LEU A 186 -5.31 -10.00 2.71
CA LEU A 186 -4.52 -8.77 2.87
C LEU A 186 -5.42 -7.54 2.98
N ILE A 187 -6.45 -7.37 2.13
CA ILE A 187 -7.41 -6.27 2.23
C ILE A 187 -8.03 -6.22 3.63
N ALA A 188 -8.41 -7.37 4.19
CA ALA A 188 -9.00 -7.45 5.53
C ALA A 188 -7.98 -7.18 6.66
N GLN A 189 -6.71 -7.54 6.47
CA GLN A 189 -5.66 -7.44 7.48
C GLN A 189 -4.91 -6.09 7.48
N PHE A 190 -4.82 -5.39 6.35
CA PHE A 190 -4.11 -4.10 6.26
C PHE A 190 -4.55 -3.08 7.31
N PRO A 191 -5.84 -2.88 7.61
CA PRO A 191 -6.28 -2.01 8.69
C PRO A 191 -5.69 -2.37 10.06
N LEU A 192 -5.58 -3.67 10.35
CA LEU A 192 -4.98 -4.16 11.61
C LEU A 192 -3.47 -3.88 11.62
N LEU A 193 -2.79 -4.17 10.51
CA LEU A 193 -1.35 -3.92 10.39
C LEU A 193 -1.05 -2.43 10.58
N ALA A 194 -1.82 -1.54 9.92
CA ALA A 194 -1.64 -0.10 10.01
C ALA A 194 -1.89 0.42 11.44
N VAL A 195 -3.03 0.08 12.03
CA VAL A 195 -3.41 0.55 13.37
C VAL A 195 -2.45 0.02 14.45
N TYR A 196 -2.14 -1.27 14.43
CA TYR A 196 -1.25 -1.85 15.45
C TYR A 196 0.19 -1.36 15.31
N SER A 197 0.65 -1.10 14.09
CA SER A 197 1.95 -0.47 13.84
C SER A 197 1.99 0.96 14.38
N GLN A 198 0.91 1.72 14.18
CA GLN A 198 0.79 3.08 14.74
C GLN A 198 0.75 3.05 16.27
N LYS A 199 0.01 2.11 16.89
CA LYS A 199 0.00 1.95 18.35
C LYS A 199 1.38 1.58 18.89
N ALA A 200 2.10 0.70 18.21
CA ALA A 200 3.48 0.38 18.57
C ALA A 200 4.40 1.59 18.44
N TYR A 201 4.28 2.35 17.34
CA TYR A 201 5.03 3.59 17.15
C TYR A 201 4.76 4.60 18.29
N ALA A 202 3.51 4.88 18.58
CA ALA A 202 3.12 5.81 19.64
C ALA A 202 3.63 5.38 21.02
N TYR A 203 3.57 4.10 21.33
CA TYR A 203 4.08 3.54 22.59
C TYR A 203 5.60 3.68 22.71
N TYR A 204 6.38 3.33 21.65
CA TYR A 204 7.84 3.33 21.72
C TYR A 204 8.50 4.68 21.46
N HIS A 205 7.81 5.60 20.78
CA HIS A 205 8.41 6.84 20.28
C HIS A 205 7.68 8.11 20.70
N SER A 206 6.51 8.02 21.31
CA SER A 206 5.70 9.18 21.72
C SER A 206 5.20 9.09 23.17
N ASP A 207 5.73 8.16 23.95
CA ASP A 207 5.37 7.94 25.37
C ASP A 207 3.87 7.73 25.62
N ALA A 208 3.15 7.19 24.62
CA ALA A 208 1.73 6.90 24.72
C ALA A 208 1.47 5.54 25.38
N SER A 209 0.33 5.39 26.05
CA SER A 209 -0.13 4.09 26.54
C SER A 209 -0.47 3.13 25.39
N LEU A 210 -0.20 1.85 25.58
CA LEU A 210 -0.47 0.83 24.56
C LEU A 210 -1.87 0.24 24.75
N PHE A 211 -2.75 0.51 23.79
CA PHE A 211 -4.07 -0.10 23.68
C PHE A 211 -4.16 -0.90 22.39
N ILE A 212 -4.48 -2.20 22.50
CA ILE A 212 -4.65 -3.10 21.36
C ILE A 212 -6.08 -3.63 21.36
N HIS A 213 -6.95 -2.98 20.60
CA HIS A 213 -8.34 -3.37 20.43
C HIS A 213 -8.51 -4.36 19.29
N LYS A 214 -9.31 -5.41 19.49
CA LYS A 214 -9.62 -6.38 18.43
C LYS A 214 -10.72 -5.84 17.53
N PRO A 215 -10.66 -6.08 16.21
CA PRO A 215 -11.72 -5.67 15.29
C PRO A 215 -13.04 -6.36 15.59
N GLN A 216 -14.13 -5.71 15.23
CA GLN A 216 -15.49 -6.22 15.38
C GLN A 216 -16.02 -6.71 14.02
N LYS A 217 -16.68 -7.87 13.98
CA LYS A 217 -17.17 -8.48 12.73
C LYS A 217 -18.29 -7.65 12.05
N ASN A 218 -19.12 -6.97 12.87
CA ASN A 218 -20.27 -6.20 12.40
C ASN A 218 -19.93 -4.77 11.95
N LEU A 219 -18.69 -4.33 12.15
CA LEU A 219 -18.23 -3.02 11.74
C LEU A 219 -17.61 -3.07 10.32
N SER A 220 -17.77 -1.96 9.57
CA SER A 220 -17.10 -1.77 8.28
C SER A 220 -15.57 -1.65 8.45
N THR A 221 -14.84 -1.61 7.37
CA THR A 221 -13.39 -1.38 7.39
C THR A 221 -13.07 -0.02 8.02
N ALA A 222 -13.73 1.04 7.61
CA ALA A 222 -13.54 2.39 8.16
C ALA A 222 -13.90 2.45 9.65
N GLU A 223 -15.04 1.90 10.04
CA GLU A 223 -15.46 1.83 11.43
C GLU A 223 -14.47 1.04 12.30
N ASN A 224 -13.94 -0.07 11.79
CA ASN A 224 -12.93 -0.85 12.53
C ASN A 224 -11.61 -0.10 12.69
N ILE A 225 -11.18 0.68 11.69
CA ILE A 225 -9.99 1.52 11.81
C ILE A 225 -10.19 2.51 12.97
N LEU A 226 -11.29 3.24 12.99
CA LEU A 226 -11.59 4.20 14.06
C LEU A 226 -11.72 3.51 15.43
N TYR A 227 -12.47 2.40 15.49
CA TYR A 227 -12.67 1.61 16.70
C TYR A 227 -11.34 1.13 17.30
N MET A 228 -10.44 0.60 16.49
CA MET A 228 -9.16 0.10 16.97
C MET A 228 -8.14 1.21 17.23
N LEU A 229 -8.23 2.33 16.52
CA LEU A 229 -7.29 3.45 16.64
C LEU A 229 -7.54 4.27 17.91
N ARG A 230 -8.78 4.40 18.36
CA ARG A 230 -9.15 5.19 19.53
C ARG A 230 -9.07 4.37 20.80
N ASP A 231 -8.50 4.97 21.84
CA ASP A 231 -8.29 4.28 23.12
C ASP A 231 -9.62 3.91 23.82
N ASP A 232 -10.66 4.72 23.61
CA ASP A 232 -12.01 4.48 24.13
C ASP A 232 -12.96 3.77 23.16
N CYS A 233 -12.45 3.36 21.99
CA CYS A 233 -13.21 2.68 20.93
C CYS A 233 -14.40 3.48 20.36
N LYS A 234 -14.51 4.80 20.64
CA LYS A 234 -15.67 5.61 20.23
C LYS A 234 -15.40 6.37 18.95
N PHE A 235 -16.42 6.45 18.13
CA PHE A 235 -16.45 7.27 16.91
C PHE A 235 -17.89 7.67 16.59
N THR A 236 -18.06 8.73 15.83
CA THR A 236 -19.36 9.17 15.32
C THR A 236 -19.65 8.57 13.94
N ALA A 237 -20.92 8.52 13.56
CA ALA A 237 -21.31 8.07 12.22
C ALA A 237 -20.67 8.92 11.12
N LEU A 238 -20.57 10.25 11.33
CA LEU A 238 -19.93 11.15 10.37
C LEU A 238 -18.44 10.85 10.19
N GLU A 239 -17.70 10.59 11.27
CA GLU A 239 -16.28 10.23 11.18
C GLU A 239 -16.09 8.93 10.40
N ALA A 240 -16.96 7.94 10.62
CA ALA A 240 -16.91 6.68 9.89
C ALA A 240 -17.21 6.87 8.40
N GLU A 241 -18.23 7.66 8.05
CA GLU A 241 -18.61 7.98 6.67
C GLU A 241 -17.49 8.73 5.96
N VAL A 242 -16.92 9.76 6.58
CA VAL A 242 -15.79 10.53 5.99
C VAL A 242 -14.59 9.62 5.74
N LEU A 243 -14.23 8.77 6.69
CA LEU A 243 -13.11 7.84 6.51
C LEU A 243 -13.41 6.80 5.42
N ASP A 244 -14.63 6.29 5.36
CA ASP A 244 -15.05 5.32 4.34
C ASP A 244 -14.93 5.91 2.93
N LEU A 245 -15.42 7.14 2.72
CA LEU A 245 -15.26 7.88 1.46
C LEU A 245 -13.78 8.20 1.15
N CYS A 246 -12.97 8.54 2.15
CA CYS A 246 -11.52 8.70 1.98
C CYS A 246 -10.86 7.41 1.48
N LEU A 247 -11.24 6.25 2.02
CA LEU A 247 -10.73 4.97 1.57
C LEU A 247 -11.16 4.66 0.12
N VAL A 248 -12.37 5.00 -0.28
CA VAL A 248 -12.83 4.90 -1.68
C VAL A 248 -11.97 5.75 -2.61
N LEU A 249 -11.74 7.03 -2.24
CA LEU A 249 -10.96 7.97 -3.06
C LEU A 249 -9.49 7.55 -3.22
N HIS A 250 -8.94 6.81 -2.26
CA HIS A 250 -7.55 6.36 -2.25
C HIS A 250 -7.36 4.89 -2.68
N ALA A 251 -8.46 4.20 -3.04
CA ALA A 251 -8.39 2.77 -3.37
C ALA A 251 -7.60 2.49 -4.67
N GLU A 252 -7.62 3.42 -5.62
CA GLU A 252 -6.91 3.31 -6.90
C GLU A 252 -6.66 4.72 -7.48
N HIS A 253 -5.56 4.92 -8.19
CA HIS A 253 -5.23 6.21 -8.80
C HIS A 253 -4.55 6.07 -10.18
N GLY A 254 -4.81 4.98 -10.90
CA GLY A 254 -4.27 4.70 -12.22
C GLY A 254 -3.01 3.84 -12.22
N GLY A 255 -2.79 3.17 -13.34
CA GLY A 255 -1.68 2.22 -13.53
C GLY A 255 -0.31 2.85 -13.75
N GLY A 256 -0.23 4.18 -13.95
CA GLY A 256 0.97 4.90 -14.36
C GLY A 256 1.89 5.35 -13.22
N ASN A 257 1.93 4.65 -12.10
CA ASN A 257 2.77 4.98 -10.95
C ASN A 257 3.84 3.90 -10.68
N ASN A 258 4.88 4.28 -9.92
CA ASN A 258 6.01 3.41 -9.65
C ASN A 258 5.62 2.14 -8.87
N SER A 259 4.69 2.22 -7.95
CA SER A 259 4.27 1.06 -7.15
C SER A 259 3.52 0.02 -7.98
N THR A 260 2.62 0.45 -8.87
CA THR A 260 1.96 -0.46 -9.83
C THR A 260 2.99 -1.09 -10.77
N PHE A 261 3.92 -0.29 -11.31
CA PHE A 261 4.99 -0.80 -12.18
C PHE A 261 5.87 -1.83 -11.45
N THR A 262 6.29 -1.53 -10.23
CA THR A 262 7.07 -2.46 -9.38
C THR A 262 6.31 -3.76 -9.15
N THR A 263 5.01 -3.69 -8.85
CA THR A 263 4.17 -4.88 -8.67
C THR A 263 4.13 -5.73 -9.94
N HIS A 264 3.96 -5.12 -11.11
CA HIS A 264 3.99 -5.83 -12.39
C HIS A 264 5.34 -6.50 -12.65
N VAL A 265 6.45 -5.79 -12.41
CA VAL A 265 7.81 -6.34 -12.60
C VAL A 265 8.06 -7.51 -11.65
N VAL A 266 7.77 -7.35 -10.37
CA VAL A 266 7.97 -8.40 -9.36
C VAL A 266 7.08 -9.60 -9.65
N THR A 267 5.80 -9.39 -9.95
CA THR A 267 4.85 -10.46 -10.29
C THR A 267 5.24 -11.21 -11.56
N SER A 268 5.85 -10.54 -12.55
CA SER A 268 6.29 -11.17 -13.81
C SER A 268 7.35 -12.26 -13.62
N SER A 269 8.05 -12.26 -12.49
CA SER A 269 8.99 -13.32 -12.12
C SER A 269 8.31 -14.61 -11.63
N GLY A 270 6.99 -14.60 -11.44
CA GLY A 270 6.24 -15.73 -10.88
C GLY A 270 6.34 -15.86 -9.36
N THR A 271 6.71 -14.78 -8.66
CA THR A 271 6.81 -14.76 -7.20
C THR A 271 5.45 -14.76 -6.51
N ASP A 272 5.45 -14.98 -5.21
CA ASP A 272 4.27 -14.99 -4.35
C ASP A 272 3.62 -13.60 -4.16
N THR A 273 2.37 -13.59 -3.71
CA THR A 273 1.58 -12.36 -3.49
C THR A 273 2.18 -11.45 -2.43
N TYR A 274 2.74 -12.00 -1.35
CA TYR A 274 3.28 -11.21 -0.24
C TYR A 274 4.54 -10.45 -0.66
N SER A 275 5.44 -11.10 -1.41
CA SER A 275 6.62 -10.46 -2.00
C SER A 275 6.24 -9.37 -2.99
N ALA A 276 5.22 -9.59 -3.83
CA ALA A 276 4.74 -8.59 -4.79
C ALA A 276 4.17 -7.36 -4.07
N VAL A 277 3.35 -7.55 -3.04
CA VAL A 277 2.76 -6.46 -2.24
C VAL A 277 3.81 -5.76 -1.38
N ALA A 278 4.79 -6.48 -0.81
CA ALA A 278 5.90 -5.86 -0.09
C ALA A 278 6.76 -4.98 -1.02
N GLY A 279 7.02 -5.42 -2.25
CA GLY A 279 7.69 -4.63 -3.28
C GLY A 279 6.92 -3.36 -3.66
N TRP A 280 5.59 -3.46 -3.78
CA TRP A 280 4.69 -2.32 -3.98
C TRP A 280 4.82 -1.30 -2.84
N LEU A 281 4.75 -1.74 -1.58
CA LEU A 281 4.92 -0.88 -0.41
C LEU A 281 6.29 -0.18 -0.40
N GLY A 282 7.38 -0.92 -0.68
CA GLY A 282 8.72 -0.35 -0.76
C GLY A 282 8.88 0.70 -1.85
N SER A 283 8.15 0.57 -2.97
CA SER A 283 8.10 1.60 -4.00
C SER A 283 7.24 2.80 -3.59
N LEU A 284 6.16 2.58 -2.85
CA LEU A 284 5.24 3.63 -2.40
C LEU A 284 5.86 4.53 -1.33
N GLU A 285 6.76 4.01 -0.48
CA GLU A 285 7.41 4.80 0.58
C GLU A 285 8.48 5.77 0.08
N GLY A 286 8.91 5.64 -1.17
CA GLY A 286 9.98 6.47 -1.75
C GLY A 286 9.55 7.93 -1.92
N ALA A 287 10.44 8.88 -1.57
CA ALA A 287 10.17 10.32 -1.62
C ALA A 287 9.90 10.86 -3.05
N GLN A 288 10.10 10.06 -4.08
CA GLN A 288 9.86 10.41 -5.48
C GLN A 288 8.69 9.64 -6.10
N HIS A 289 7.85 8.99 -5.27
CA HIS A 289 6.65 8.26 -5.71
C HIS A 289 5.55 9.22 -6.17
#